data_878f45fb83a4ab1165b365dd97603cdd
#
_entry.id   878f45fb83a4ab1165b365dd97603cdd
#
_cell.length_a   1.000
_cell.length_b   1.000
_cell.length_c   1.000
_cell.angle_alpha   90.00
_cell.angle_beta   90.00
_cell.angle_gamma   90.00
#
_symmetry.space_group_name_H-M   'P 1'
#
loop_
_entity.id
_entity.type
_entity.pdbx_description
1 polymer ?
#
loop_
_entity_poly.entity_id
_entity_poly.type
_entity_poly.pdbx_seq_one_letter_code
_entity_poly.pdbx_strand_id
1 'polypeptide(L)'
;MAEVQSLDKAWPAAFALFLALGAVPTVIFALLIGFGALHPIPGLIAWLICTSVAVAFGILLGRDVAVMTRLVRALQLNPQELPDETILLIPGMRSLAQEALRLIRAERLSRVRIIEGAGEDRALVERLPDPLIKLDSAGNVVWRNASAIAAFGTETAALLRHPALRVALGDAGQRGRPVRGQIAMAVPVPRDLDAIVIPVGGPTYVLITDRTRERSLEKMRADFVANSSHELRTPLASLIGFIETLRGPAADDPQAQQRFLGIMAEQAARMQRVIADLLSLSRIEISEHQPPQELQFLTPLLERVVAGMEPMLGGNNVRMEVAIPPDLPAIPADADQLAQVFTNLLDNAIKYGKRGGCIRLVAAHAGTDARFEANGVLVSVTDDGAGIAREHIPRLTERFYRVDKGRSRAVGGTGLGLAIVKHVVNRHRGRLVIDSTEGQGTTFTVWLPTRKAK
;
A
#
# COMPACT_ATOMS: atom_id res chain seq x y z
N MET A 1 -31.92 -25.85 4.45
CA MET A 1 -31.82 -27.11 5.19
C MET A 1 -30.54 -27.92 4.90
N ALA A 2 -29.82 -27.69 3.79
CA ALA A 2 -28.53 -28.35 3.53
C ALA A 2 -27.32 -27.77 4.29
N GLU A 3 -27.43 -26.56 4.84
CA GLU A 3 -26.34 -25.89 5.58
C GLU A 3 -26.12 -26.46 7.00
N VAL A 4 -27.15 -26.99 7.62
CA VAL A 4 -27.07 -27.56 8.97
C VAL A 4 -26.37 -28.91 8.99
N GLN A 5 -26.50 -29.71 7.92
CA GLN A 5 -25.88 -31.06 7.85
C GLN A 5 -24.36 -31.05 7.64
N SER A 6 -23.75 -29.94 7.20
CA SER A 6 -22.30 -29.87 7.00
C SER A 6 -21.52 -29.42 8.25
N LEU A 7 -22.18 -28.79 9.19
CA LEU A 7 -21.61 -28.47 10.51
C LEU A 7 -21.43 -29.72 11.37
N ASP A 8 -22.31 -30.72 11.21
CA ASP A 8 -22.25 -31.98 11.96
C ASP A 8 -21.04 -32.86 11.66
N LYS A 9 -20.39 -32.71 10.49
CA LYS A 9 -19.20 -33.54 10.14
C LYS A 9 -17.85 -32.92 10.54
N ALA A 10 -17.76 -31.62 10.72
CA ALA A 10 -16.52 -30.96 11.16
C ALA A 10 -16.40 -30.88 12.69
N TRP A 11 -17.53 -30.93 13.39
CA TRP A 11 -17.61 -30.87 14.85
C TRP A 11 -16.92 -32.06 15.56
N PRO A 12 -17.07 -33.33 15.11
CA PRO A 12 -16.39 -34.46 15.77
C PRO A 12 -14.86 -34.36 15.68
N ALA A 13 -14.30 -33.90 14.59
CA ALA A 13 -12.85 -33.77 14.42
C ALA A 13 -12.27 -32.61 15.28
N ALA A 14 -12.97 -31.49 15.34
CA ALA A 14 -12.61 -30.36 16.20
C ALA A 14 -12.76 -30.74 17.68
N PHE A 15 -13.78 -31.51 18.03
CA PHE A 15 -14.01 -32.01 19.40
C PHE A 15 -13.00 -33.09 19.82
N ALA A 16 -12.59 -33.97 18.89
CA ALA A 16 -11.52 -34.95 19.14
C ALA A 16 -10.16 -34.25 19.31
N LEU A 17 -9.86 -33.22 18.55
CA LEU A 17 -8.64 -32.40 18.71
C LEU A 17 -8.66 -31.63 20.04
N PHE A 18 -9.83 -31.12 20.44
CA PHE A 18 -10.08 -30.47 21.72
C PHE A 18 -9.83 -31.41 22.90
N LEU A 19 -10.36 -32.65 22.83
CA LEU A 19 -10.11 -33.69 23.83
C LEU A 19 -8.64 -34.10 23.88
N ALA A 20 -7.97 -34.25 22.77
CA ALA A 20 -6.56 -34.60 22.71
C ALA A 20 -5.65 -33.51 23.29
N LEU A 21 -5.90 -32.23 22.95
CA LEU A 21 -5.14 -31.10 23.48
C LEU A 21 -5.37 -30.85 24.97
N GLY A 22 -6.57 -31.16 25.49
CA GLY A 22 -6.88 -31.06 26.91
C GLY A 22 -6.43 -32.29 27.75
N ALA A 23 -6.46 -33.47 27.12
CA ALA A 23 -6.09 -34.73 27.82
C ALA A 23 -4.59 -34.80 28.16
N VAL A 24 -3.72 -34.35 27.27
CA VAL A 24 -2.25 -34.42 27.48
C VAL A 24 -1.80 -33.57 28.67
N PRO A 25 -2.15 -32.30 28.82
CA PRO A 25 -1.84 -31.55 30.06
C PRO A 25 -2.44 -32.16 31.30
N THR A 26 -3.69 -32.66 31.23
CA THR A 26 -4.37 -33.26 32.36
C THR A 26 -3.62 -34.50 32.89
N VAL A 27 -3.19 -35.39 31.98
CA VAL A 27 -2.41 -36.57 32.33
C VAL A 27 -1.03 -36.20 32.92
N ILE A 28 -0.36 -35.26 32.29
CA ILE A 28 0.98 -34.79 32.75
C ILE A 28 0.88 -34.19 34.16
N PHE A 29 -0.08 -33.27 34.37
CA PHE A 29 -0.25 -32.66 35.70
C PHE A 29 -0.71 -33.65 36.76
N ALA A 30 -1.58 -34.60 36.42
CA ALA A 30 -1.99 -35.68 37.35
C ALA A 30 -0.80 -36.56 37.76
N LEU A 31 0.06 -36.91 36.81
CA LEU A 31 1.31 -37.68 37.11
C LEU A 31 2.28 -36.86 37.96
N LEU A 32 2.52 -35.58 37.63
CA LEU A 32 3.42 -34.74 38.42
C LEU A 32 2.96 -34.51 39.85
N ILE A 33 1.66 -34.41 40.08
CA ILE A 33 1.08 -34.31 41.42
C ILE A 33 1.17 -35.67 42.12
N GLY A 34 0.85 -36.76 41.40
CA GLY A 34 0.89 -38.13 41.94
C GLY A 34 2.29 -38.61 42.36
N PHE A 35 3.33 -38.17 41.63
CA PHE A 35 4.73 -38.45 42.00
C PHE A 35 5.32 -37.45 43.00
N GLY A 36 4.52 -36.52 43.55
CA GLY A 36 5.00 -35.51 44.51
C GLY A 36 5.94 -34.47 43.96
N ALA A 37 6.07 -34.39 42.62
CA ALA A 37 6.95 -33.42 41.93
C ALA A 37 6.34 -32.00 41.91
N LEU A 38 5.04 -31.85 42.13
CA LEU A 38 4.34 -30.58 42.23
C LEU A 38 3.38 -30.54 43.42
N HIS A 39 3.41 -29.45 44.17
CA HIS A 39 2.45 -29.20 45.23
C HIS A 39 1.03 -29.04 44.64
N PRO A 40 -0.03 -29.61 45.27
CA PRO A 40 -1.37 -29.69 44.65
C PRO A 40 -1.97 -28.33 44.28
N ILE A 41 -1.78 -27.28 45.08
CA ILE A 41 -2.36 -25.96 44.83
C ILE A 41 -1.71 -25.27 43.62
N PRO A 42 -0.37 -25.06 43.53
CA PRO A 42 0.25 -24.49 42.34
C PRO A 42 0.09 -25.37 41.08
N GLY A 43 0.04 -26.71 41.26
CA GLY A 43 -0.25 -27.66 40.20
C GLY A 43 -1.63 -27.43 39.55
N LEU A 44 -2.65 -27.24 40.39
CA LEU A 44 -4.01 -26.97 39.94
C LEU A 44 -4.12 -25.61 39.16
N ILE A 45 -3.43 -24.58 39.65
CA ILE A 45 -3.40 -23.24 38.98
C ILE A 45 -2.69 -23.36 37.63
N ALA A 46 -1.54 -24.02 37.58
CA ALA A 46 -0.82 -24.21 36.32
C ALA A 46 -1.62 -25.05 35.32
N TRP A 47 -2.32 -26.10 35.80
CA TRP A 47 -3.22 -26.89 34.97
C TRP A 47 -4.37 -26.05 34.42
N LEU A 48 -5.02 -25.21 35.25
CA LEU A 48 -6.07 -24.29 34.83
C LEU A 48 -5.61 -23.29 33.75
N ILE A 49 -4.41 -22.74 33.92
CA ILE A 49 -3.83 -21.83 32.93
C ILE A 49 -3.54 -22.57 31.63
N CYS A 50 -2.87 -23.72 31.69
CA CYS A 50 -2.54 -24.50 30.48
C CYS A 50 -3.78 -24.96 29.72
N THR A 51 -4.81 -25.44 30.43
CA THR A 51 -6.06 -25.85 29.82
C THR A 51 -6.82 -24.67 29.21
N SER A 52 -6.85 -23.51 29.89
CA SER A 52 -7.47 -22.30 29.38
C SER A 52 -6.79 -21.81 28.10
N VAL A 53 -5.46 -21.82 28.05
CA VAL A 53 -4.67 -21.47 26.86
C VAL A 53 -4.92 -22.46 25.73
N ALA A 54 -4.93 -23.78 26.04
CA ALA A 54 -5.20 -24.81 25.03
C ALA A 54 -6.62 -24.70 24.46
N VAL A 55 -7.61 -24.41 25.32
CA VAL A 55 -9.01 -24.16 24.89
C VAL A 55 -9.11 -22.90 24.00
N ALA A 56 -8.50 -21.80 24.43
CA ALA A 56 -8.49 -20.57 23.65
C ALA A 56 -7.82 -20.78 22.27
N PHE A 57 -6.70 -21.48 22.23
CA PHE A 57 -6.02 -21.84 20.99
C PHE A 57 -6.85 -22.76 20.11
N GLY A 58 -7.52 -23.77 20.70
CA GLY A 58 -8.42 -24.67 19.98
C GLY A 58 -9.61 -23.95 19.36
N ILE A 59 -10.20 -22.98 20.06
CA ILE A 59 -11.29 -22.14 19.56
C ILE A 59 -10.81 -21.28 18.37
N LEU A 60 -9.63 -20.66 18.51
CA LEU A 60 -9.03 -19.84 17.43
C LEU A 60 -8.71 -20.68 16.19
N LEU A 61 -8.13 -21.86 16.41
CA LEU A 61 -7.81 -22.79 15.31
C LEU A 61 -9.09 -23.30 14.62
N GLY A 62 -10.11 -23.69 15.41
CA GLY A 62 -11.39 -24.14 14.88
C GLY A 62 -12.10 -23.06 14.06
N ARG A 63 -12.04 -21.81 14.51
CA ARG A 63 -12.56 -20.65 13.78
C ARG A 63 -11.81 -20.45 12.45
N ASP A 64 -10.48 -20.47 12.47
CA ASP A 64 -9.67 -20.25 11.28
C ASP A 64 -9.85 -21.39 10.27
N VAL A 65 -9.97 -22.64 10.71
CA VAL A 65 -10.31 -23.80 9.85
C VAL A 65 -11.70 -23.64 9.25
N ALA A 66 -12.69 -23.20 10.03
CA ALA A 66 -14.05 -22.96 9.53
C ALA A 66 -14.09 -21.80 8.50
N VAL A 67 -13.30 -20.76 8.70
CA VAL A 67 -13.13 -19.68 7.75
C VAL A 67 -12.47 -20.19 6.47
N MET A 68 -11.39 -20.97 6.58
CA MET A 68 -10.71 -21.59 5.43
C MET A 68 -11.66 -22.50 4.65
N THR A 69 -12.46 -23.30 5.33
CA THR A 69 -13.43 -24.19 4.66
C THR A 69 -14.50 -23.39 3.92
N ARG A 70 -14.97 -22.27 4.50
CA ARG A 70 -15.89 -21.35 3.83
C ARG A 70 -15.24 -20.66 2.66
N LEU A 71 -13.99 -20.23 2.80
CA LEU A 71 -13.19 -19.58 1.75
C LEU A 71 -12.98 -20.53 0.55
N VAL A 72 -12.62 -21.79 0.81
CA VAL A 72 -12.49 -22.83 -0.23
C VAL A 72 -13.84 -23.10 -0.90
N ARG A 73 -14.96 -23.17 -0.15
CA ARG A 73 -16.31 -23.32 -0.72
C ARG A 73 -16.77 -22.10 -1.52
N ALA A 74 -16.55 -20.89 -1.00
CA ALA A 74 -16.89 -19.66 -1.72
C ALA A 74 -16.14 -19.57 -3.04
N LEU A 75 -14.85 -19.94 -3.05
CA LEU A 75 -14.04 -20.03 -4.27
C LEU A 75 -14.50 -21.12 -5.26
N GLN A 76 -15.15 -22.18 -4.77
CA GLN A 76 -15.75 -23.18 -5.61
C GLN A 76 -17.08 -22.71 -6.24
N LEU A 77 -17.87 -21.90 -5.51
CA LEU A 77 -19.20 -21.47 -5.90
C LEU A 77 -19.21 -20.12 -6.62
N ASN A 78 -18.39 -19.16 -6.21
CA ASN A 78 -18.36 -17.83 -6.82
C ASN A 78 -16.93 -17.29 -6.93
N PRO A 79 -16.25 -17.53 -8.06
CA PRO A 79 -14.82 -17.24 -8.24
C PRO A 79 -14.44 -15.77 -8.35
N GLN A 80 -15.40 -14.85 -8.45
CA GLN A 80 -15.15 -13.44 -8.71
C GLN A 80 -15.08 -12.58 -7.43
N GLU A 81 -15.66 -13.04 -6.34
CA GLU A 81 -15.57 -12.35 -5.06
C GLU A 81 -14.38 -12.92 -4.26
N LEU A 82 -13.29 -12.19 -4.20
CA LEU A 82 -12.20 -12.46 -3.26
C LEU A 82 -12.70 -12.10 -1.86
N PRO A 83 -12.88 -13.09 -0.96
CA PRO A 83 -13.22 -12.76 0.42
C PRO A 83 -12.06 -11.99 1.04
N ASP A 84 -12.40 -11.00 1.86
CA ASP A 84 -11.47 -10.11 2.55
C ASP A 84 -10.43 -10.91 3.35
N GLU A 85 -9.13 -10.74 3.04
CA GLU A 85 -8.01 -11.47 3.65
C GLU A 85 -7.83 -11.19 5.15
N THR A 86 -8.62 -10.30 5.71
CA THR A 86 -8.44 -9.74 7.07
C THR A 86 -8.93 -10.64 8.19
N ILE A 87 -9.49 -11.81 7.91
CA ILE A 87 -10.23 -12.59 8.93
C ILE A 87 -9.41 -13.71 9.58
N LEU A 88 -8.22 -14.06 9.08
CA LEU A 88 -7.38 -15.12 9.67
C LEU A 88 -6.44 -14.56 10.74
N LEU A 89 -6.59 -15.04 11.99
CA LEU A 89 -5.83 -14.56 13.15
C LEU A 89 -4.45 -15.21 13.27
N ILE A 90 -4.31 -16.46 12.82
CA ILE A 90 -3.05 -17.21 12.94
C ILE A 90 -2.16 -16.95 11.72
N PRO A 91 -0.94 -16.36 11.86
CA PRO A 91 -0.07 -16.01 10.74
C PRO A 91 0.27 -17.18 9.80
N GLY A 92 0.45 -18.39 10.33
CA GLY A 92 0.70 -19.61 9.54
C GLY A 92 -0.47 -20.04 8.66
N MET A 93 -1.70 -19.73 9.05
CA MET A 93 -2.89 -20.04 8.26
C MET A 93 -3.06 -19.10 7.07
N ARG A 94 -2.51 -17.88 7.13
CA ARG A 94 -2.47 -16.95 5.98
C ARG A 94 -1.59 -17.47 4.84
N SER A 95 -0.42 -18.00 5.16
CA SER A 95 0.48 -18.57 4.13
C SER A 95 -0.12 -19.81 3.50
N LEU A 96 -0.79 -20.66 4.30
CA LEU A 96 -1.54 -21.82 3.80
C LEU A 96 -2.73 -21.41 2.93
N ALA A 97 -3.46 -20.34 3.31
CA ALA A 97 -4.54 -19.80 2.49
C ALA A 97 -4.03 -19.27 1.14
N GLN A 98 -2.92 -18.54 1.14
CA GLN A 98 -2.28 -18.04 -0.08
C GLN A 98 -1.79 -19.19 -0.97
N GLU A 99 -1.20 -20.23 -0.37
CA GLU A 99 -0.71 -21.38 -1.11
C GLU A 99 -1.88 -22.24 -1.64
N ALA A 100 -2.94 -22.43 -0.84
CA ALA A 100 -4.17 -23.09 -1.27
C ALA A 100 -4.85 -22.32 -2.41
N LEU A 101 -4.90 -20.99 -2.34
CA LEU A 101 -5.38 -20.13 -3.42
C LEU A 101 -4.51 -20.25 -4.69
N ARG A 102 -3.19 -20.37 -4.54
CA ARG A 102 -2.28 -20.63 -5.66
C ARG A 102 -2.53 -22.00 -6.29
N LEU A 103 -2.73 -23.04 -5.48
CA LEU A 103 -3.02 -24.40 -5.95
C LEU A 103 -4.40 -24.49 -6.63
N ILE A 104 -5.43 -23.85 -6.08
CA ILE A 104 -6.77 -23.80 -6.69
C ILE A 104 -6.72 -23.04 -8.03
N ARG A 105 -5.93 -21.95 -8.11
CA ARG A 105 -5.69 -21.25 -9.40
C ARG A 105 -4.94 -22.12 -10.39
N ALA A 106 -3.99 -22.94 -9.94
CA ALA A 106 -3.27 -23.89 -10.79
C ALA A 106 -4.16 -25.07 -11.24
N GLU A 107 -5.03 -25.57 -10.36
CA GLU A 107 -5.99 -26.65 -10.68
C GLU A 107 -7.07 -26.20 -11.67
N ARG A 108 -7.47 -24.91 -11.64
CA ARG A 108 -8.37 -24.36 -12.69
C ARG A 108 -7.78 -24.49 -14.09
N LEU A 109 -6.46 -24.36 -14.22
CA LEU A 109 -5.78 -24.50 -15.50
C LEU A 109 -5.76 -25.96 -15.98
N SER A 110 -5.83 -26.94 -15.07
CA SER A 110 -5.95 -28.35 -15.43
C SER A 110 -7.35 -28.70 -15.97
N ARG A 111 -8.38 -27.92 -15.58
CA ARG A 111 -9.77 -28.11 -16.12
C ARG A 111 -9.94 -27.61 -17.55
N VAL A 112 -9.02 -26.77 -18.06
CA VAL A 112 -9.02 -26.38 -19.49
C VAL A 112 -8.88 -27.59 -20.42
N ARG A 113 -8.34 -28.73 -19.96
CA ARG A 113 -8.28 -30.01 -20.71
C ARG A 113 -9.64 -30.64 -21.02
N ILE A 114 -10.71 -30.25 -20.35
CA ILE A 114 -12.05 -30.82 -20.51
C ILE A 114 -12.81 -30.10 -21.64
N ILE A 115 -12.26 -28.99 -22.19
CA ILE A 115 -12.99 -28.07 -23.07
C ILE A 115 -12.99 -28.46 -24.55
N GLU A 116 -12.41 -29.60 -24.94
CA GLU A 116 -12.46 -30.04 -26.36
C GLU A 116 -13.78 -30.71 -26.78
N GLY A 117 -14.77 -30.81 -25.90
CA GLY A 117 -15.91 -31.71 -26.09
C GLY A 117 -17.29 -31.14 -26.37
N ALA A 118 -17.62 -29.87 -26.29
CA ALA A 118 -18.97 -29.39 -26.56
C ALA A 118 -19.10 -27.88 -26.82
N GLY A 119 -20.08 -27.47 -27.61
CA GLY A 119 -20.33 -26.07 -28.00
C GLY A 119 -20.63 -25.10 -26.82
N GLU A 120 -21.08 -25.61 -25.68
CA GLU A 120 -21.31 -24.86 -24.45
C GLU A 120 -19.98 -24.39 -23.82
N ASP A 121 -18.92 -25.20 -23.96
CA ASP A 121 -17.58 -24.89 -23.42
C ASP A 121 -16.92 -23.72 -24.16
N ARG A 122 -17.21 -23.57 -25.47
CA ARG A 122 -16.68 -22.45 -26.26
C ARG A 122 -17.25 -21.11 -25.79
N ALA A 123 -18.50 -21.05 -25.40
CA ALA A 123 -19.15 -19.86 -24.90
C ALA A 123 -18.56 -19.44 -23.51
N LEU A 124 -18.18 -20.43 -22.70
CA LEU A 124 -17.53 -20.20 -21.42
C LEU A 124 -16.12 -19.59 -21.61
N VAL A 125 -15.33 -20.18 -22.49
CA VAL A 125 -13.96 -19.73 -22.80
C VAL A 125 -13.97 -18.34 -23.43
N GLU A 126 -14.97 -18.01 -24.25
CA GLU A 126 -15.15 -16.69 -24.85
C GLU A 126 -15.43 -15.60 -23.78
N ARG A 127 -16.09 -15.97 -22.68
CA ARG A 127 -16.44 -15.07 -21.56
C ARG A 127 -15.41 -15.02 -20.44
N LEU A 128 -14.29 -15.75 -20.55
CA LEU A 128 -13.23 -15.67 -19.56
C LEU A 128 -12.70 -14.22 -19.48
N PRO A 129 -12.56 -13.66 -18.27
CA PRO A 129 -12.01 -12.30 -18.09
C PRO A 129 -10.53 -12.23 -18.48
N ASP A 130 -9.79 -13.32 -18.35
CA ASP A 130 -8.39 -13.40 -18.71
C ASP A 130 -8.22 -13.65 -20.23
N PRO A 131 -7.32 -12.91 -20.91
CA PRO A 131 -6.93 -13.13 -22.29
C PRO A 131 -6.43 -14.56 -22.54
N LEU A 132 -7.06 -15.26 -23.48
CA LEU A 132 -6.67 -16.60 -23.90
C LEU A 132 -6.43 -16.63 -25.42
N ILE A 133 -5.27 -17.17 -25.81
CA ILE A 133 -4.82 -17.27 -27.19
C ILE A 133 -4.56 -18.73 -27.50
N LYS A 134 -5.11 -19.25 -28.60
CA LYS A 134 -4.81 -20.57 -29.14
C LYS A 134 -3.82 -20.45 -30.29
N LEU A 135 -2.73 -21.21 -30.22
CA LEU A 135 -1.71 -21.29 -31.25
C LEU A 135 -1.76 -22.69 -31.91
N ASP A 136 -1.41 -22.75 -33.20
CA ASP A 136 -1.14 -24.00 -33.88
C ASP A 136 0.23 -24.58 -33.51
N SER A 137 0.59 -25.73 -34.06
CA SER A 137 1.90 -26.37 -33.87
C SER A 137 3.06 -25.55 -34.45
N ALA A 138 2.78 -24.61 -35.34
CA ALA A 138 3.77 -23.72 -35.93
C ALA A 138 3.92 -22.40 -35.12
N GLY A 139 3.07 -22.19 -34.07
CA GLY A 139 3.06 -20.99 -33.24
C GLY A 139 2.24 -19.84 -33.80
N ASN A 140 1.40 -20.07 -34.83
CA ASN A 140 0.53 -19.03 -35.37
C ASN A 140 -0.78 -18.97 -34.56
N VAL A 141 -1.37 -17.79 -34.48
CA VAL A 141 -2.65 -17.57 -33.78
C VAL A 141 -3.79 -18.17 -34.57
N VAL A 142 -4.44 -19.19 -34.01
CA VAL A 142 -5.64 -19.82 -34.58
C VAL A 142 -6.90 -19.15 -34.05
N TRP A 143 -6.90 -18.75 -32.76
CA TRP A 143 -8.07 -18.19 -32.13
C TRP A 143 -7.69 -17.36 -30.88
N ARG A 144 -8.55 -16.43 -30.54
CA ARG A 144 -8.43 -15.55 -29.37
C ARG A 144 -9.82 -15.34 -28.78
N ASN A 145 -9.95 -15.32 -27.43
CA ASN A 145 -11.21 -14.94 -26.79
C ASN A 145 -11.42 -13.40 -26.83
N ALA A 146 -12.63 -12.97 -26.47
CA ALA A 146 -13.00 -11.56 -26.45
C ALA A 146 -12.03 -10.70 -25.60
N SER A 147 -11.62 -11.22 -24.44
CA SER A 147 -10.66 -10.54 -23.55
C SER A 147 -9.29 -10.35 -24.20
N ALA A 148 -8.78 -11.35 -24.94
CA ALA A 148 -7.50 -11.23 -25.65
C ALA A 148 -7.58 -10.21 -26.82
N ILE A 149 -8.72 -10.14 -27.50
CA ILE A 149 -8.96 -9.15 -28.56
C ILE A 149 -9.02 -7.75 -27.96
N ALA A 150 -9.75 -7.56 -26.86
CA ALA A 150 -9.89 -6.28 -26.19
C ALA A 150 -8.56 -5.79 -25.59
N ALA A 151 -7.78 -6.70 -24.96
CA ALA A 151 -6.54 -6.34 -24.27
C ALA A 151 -5.36 -6.09 -25.20
N PHE A 152 -5.26 -6.83 -26.30
CA PHE A 152 -4.07 -6.83 -27.16
C PHE A 152 -4.34 -6.49 -28.62
N GLY A 153 -5.56 -6.64 -29.13
CA GLY A 153 -5.93 -6.28 -30.50
C GLY A 153 -4.85 -6.60 -31.55
N THR A 154 -4.26 -5.54 -32.14
CA THR A 154 -3.15 -5.63 -33.08
C THR A 154 -1.80 -5.95 -32.44
N GLU A 155 -1.65 -5.75 -31.12
CA GLU A 155 -0.41 -5.96 -30.37
C GLU A 155 -0.14 -7.44 -30.05
N THR A 156 -1.10 -8.34 -30.31
CA THR A 156 -0.93 -9.78 -30.11
C THR A 156 0.35 -10.34 -30.75
N ALA A 157 0.70 -9.81 -31.95
CA ALA A 157 1.92 -10.24 -32.65
C ALA A 157 3.20 -9.78 -31.94
N ALA A 158 3.19 -8.60 -31.32
CA ALA A 158 4.32 -8.09 -30.53
C ALA A 158 4.50 -8.91 -29.25
N LEU A 159 3.41 -9.22 -28.56
CA LEU A 159 3.38 -10.08 -27.39
C LEU A 159 3.99 -11.48 -27.67
N LEU A 160 3.58 -12.14 -28.76
CA LEU A 160 4.08 -13.46 -29.14
C LEU A 160 5.58 -13.46 -29.54
N ARG A 161 6.11 -12.32 -29.96
CA ARG A 161 7.54 -12.14 -30.24
C ARG A 161 8.37 -11.86 -28.98
N HIS A 162 7.74 -11.59 -27.85
CA HIS A 162 8.47 -11.25 -26.62
C HIS A 162 9.39 -12.40 -26.22
N PRO A 163 10.69 -12.15 -25.92
CA PRO A 163 11.68 -13.21 -25.68
C PRO A 163 11.26 -14.18 -24.57
N ALA A 164 10.72 -13.68 -23.46
CA ALA A 164 10.28 -14.50 -22.34
C ALA A 164 9.12 -15.44 -22.72
N LEU A 165 8.19 -15.00 -23.57
CA LEU A 165 7.09 -15.87 -24.04
C LEU A 165 7.60 -16.91 -25.03
N ARG A 166 8.52 -16.55 -25.90
CA ARG A 166 9.13 -17.51 -26.83
C ARG A 166 9.91 -18.62 -26.10
N VAL A 167 10.64 -18.28 -25.05
CA VAL A 167 11.29 -19.27 -24.19
C VAL A 167 10.25 -20.19 -23.54
N ALA A 168 9.19 -19.61 -22.97
CA ALA A 168 8.13 -20.40 -22.34
C ALA A 168 7.39 -21.32 -23.34
N LEU A 169 7.17 -20.87 -24.59
CA LEU A 169 6.58 -21.68 -25.67
C LEU A 169 7.51 -22.85 -26.05
N GLY A 170 8.81 -22.61 -26.21
CA GLY A 170 9.80 -23.64 -26.49
C GLY A 170 9.88 -24.69 -25.38
N ASP A 171 9.96 -24.24 -24.13
CA ASP A 171 10.01 -25.09 -22.95
C ASP A 171 8.74 -25.94 -22.78
N ALA A 172 7.58 -25.34 -23.00
CA ALA A 172 6.30 -26.06 -22.91
C ALA A 172 6.18 -27.15 -23.99
N GLY A 173 6.61 -26.84 -25.23
CA GLY A 173 6.64 -27.80 -26.33
C GLY A 173 7.57 -28.98 -26.05
N GLN A 174 8.77 -28.73 -25.51
CA GLN A 174 9.73 -29.81 -25.18
C GLN A 174 9.29 -30.66 -23.99
N ARG A 175 8.73 -30.03 -22.94
CA ARG A 175 8.39 -30.73 -21.69
C ARG A 175 7.00 -31.33 -21.69
N GLY A 176 6.12 -31.01 -22.65
CA GLY A 176 4.74 -31.48 -22.73
C GLY A 176 3.89 -31.09 -21.50
N ARG A 177 4.30 -30.09 -20.72
CA ARG A 177 3.61 -29.62 -19.50
C ARG A 177 3.51 -28.09 -19.47
N PRO A 178 2.57 -27.54 -18.70
CA PRO A 178 2.42 -26.09 -18.58
C PRO A 178 3.69 -25.38 -18.07
N VAL A 179 4.06 -24.27 -18.72
CA VAL A 179 5.20 -23.43 -18.36
C VAL A 179 4.72 -22.00 -18.13
N ARG A 180 5.25 -21.33 -17.12
CA ARG A 180 4.99 -19.94 -16.83
C ARG A 180 6.09 -19.05 -17.39
N GLY A 181 5.71 -17.91 -17.99
CA GLY A 181 6.60 -16.85 -18.41
C GLY A 181 6.13 -15.52 -17.85
N GLN A 182 7.09 -14.68 -17.43
CA GLN A 182 6.83 -13.31 -17.01
C GLN A 182 7.21 -12.38 -18.15
N ILE A 183 6.31 -11.47 -18.52
CA ILE A 183 6.45 -10.57 -19.66
C ILE A 183 6.33 -9.15 -19.16
N ALA A 184 7.39 -8.36 -19.30
CA ALA A 184 7.38 -6.93 -19.02
C ALA A 184 7.30 -6.18 -20.35
N MET A 185 6.15 -5.61 -20.66
CA MET A 185 5.96 -4.76 -21.84
C MET A 185 6.16 -3.30 -21.45
N ALA A 186 7.05 -2.59 -22.15
CA ALA A 186 7.32 -1.18 -21.89
C ALA A 186 6.46 -0.22 -22.72
N VAL A 187 5.95 -0.66 -23.87
CA VAL A 187 5.26 0.16 -24.89
C VAL A 187 4.00 -0.55 -25.36
N PRO A 188 2.89 0.15 -25.64
CA PRO A 188 2.68 1.60 -25.51
C PRO A 188 2.46 2.06 -24.07
N VAL A 189 2.01 1.16 -23.20
CA VAL A 189 1.84 1.39 -21.76
C VAL A 189 2.58 0.28 -21.02
N PRO A 190 3.39 0.59 -19.99
CA PRO A 190 4.05 -0.42 -19.20
C PRO A 190 3.05 -1.41 -18.60
N ARG A 191 3.24 -2.71 -18.89
CA ARG A 191 2.42 -3.81 -18.36
C ARG A 191 3.30 -4.94 -17.89
N ASP A 192 2.97 -5.48 -16.73
CA ASP A 192 3.56 -6.70 -16.18
C ASP A 192 2.55 -7.85 -16.34
N LEU A 193 2.84 -8.77 -17.24
CA LEU A 193 1.95 -9.87 -17.59
C LEU A 193 2.55 -11.19 -17.13
N ASP A 194 1.71 -12.07 -16.59
CA ASP A 194 2.03 -13.48 -16.39
C ASP A 194 1.38 -14.30 -17.53
N ALA A 195 2.19 -15.00 -18.28
CA ALA A 195 1.72 -15.91 -19.30
C ALA A 195 1.87 -17.36 -18.83
N ILE A 196 0.84 -18.17 -19.04
CA ILE A 196 0.89 -19.61 -18.83
C ILE A 196 0.68 -20.29 -20.18
N VAL A 197 1.70 -21.00 -20.59
CA VAL A 197 1.72 -21.74 -21.87
C VAL A 197 1.34 -23.18 -21.59
N ILE A 198 0.26 -23.66 -22.18
CA ILE A 198 -0.34 -24.97 -21.94
C ILE A 198 -0.37 -25.74 -23.26
N PRO A 199 0.54 -26.72 -23.48
CA PRO A 199 0.49 -27.59 -24.65
C PRO A 199 -0.63 -28.62 -24.47
N VAL A 200 -1.49 -28.77 -25.50
CA VAL A 200 -2.63 -29.70 -25.47
C VAL A 200 -2.67 -30.48 -26.79
N GLY A 201 -2.01 -31.62 -26.87
CA GLY A 201 -2.16 -32.58 -27.96
C GLY A 201 -1.93 -32.04 -29.38
N GLY A 202 -1.07 -31.05 -29.55
CA GLY A 202 -0.75 -30.41 -30.84
C GLY A 202 -0.89 -28.86 -30.75
N PRO A 203 -2.09 -28.30 -30.50
CA PRO A 203 -2.23 -26.87 -30.27
C PRO A 203 -1.68 -26.45 -28.90
N THR A 204 -1.28 -25.18 -28.80
CA THR A 204 -0.80 -24.57 -27.53
C THR A 204 -1.73 -23.42 -27.13
N TYR A 205 -2.12 -23.40 -25.87
CA TYR A 205 -2.90 -22.30 -25.30
C TYR A 205 -2.01 -21.39 -24.47
N VAL A 206 -2.19 -20.09 -24.61
CA VAL A 206 -1.49 -19.08 -23.84
C VAL A 206 -2.53 -18.27 -23.06
N LEU A 207 -2.56 -18.49 -21.77
CA LEU A 207 -3.37 -17.71 -20.84
C LEU A 207 -2.52 -16.56 -20.30
N ILE A 208 -3.05 -15.34 -20.33
CA ILE A 208 -2.34 -14.14 -19.92
C ILE A 208 -3.12 -13.47 -18.80
N THR A 209 -2.42 -13.14 -17.72
CA THR A 209 -3.00 -12.39 -16.60
C THR A 209 -2.21 -11.09 -16.44
N ASP A 210 -2.92 -9.95 -16.44
CA ASP A 210 -2.30 -8.64 -16.18
C ASP A 210 -2.05 -8.50 -14.67
N ARG A 211 -0.79 -8.40 -14.29
CA ARG A 211 -0.31 -8.24 -12.91
C ARG A 211 0.30 -6.87 -12.65
N THR A 212 0.08 -5.94 -13.56
CA THR A 212 0.71 -4.62 -13.48
C THR A 212 0.39 -3.92 -12.19
N ARG A 213 -0.89 -3.94 -11.78
CA ARG A 213 -1.34 -3.29 -10.56
C ARG A 213 -0.78 -3.95 -9.30
N GLU A 214 -0.85 -5.28 -9.22
CA GLU A 214 -0.37 -6.05 -8.07
C GLU A 214 1.14 -5.87 -7.89
N ARG A 215 1.91 -6.02 -8.97
CA ARG A 215 3.37 -5.83 -8.93
C ARG A 215 3.77 -4.40 -8.62
N SER A 216 3.05 -3.42 -9.17
CA SER A 216 3.26 -2.02 -8.82
C SER A 216 3.05 -1.76 -7.33
N LEU A 217 1.99 -2.35 -6.73
CA LEU A 217 1.72 -2.25 -5.29
C LEU A 217 2.78 -2.96 -4.46
N GLU A 218 3.19 -4.17 -4.85
CA GLU A 218 4.28 -4.92 -4.18
C GLU A 218 5.60 -4.15 -4.23
N LYS A 219 5.95 -3.63 -5.40
CA LYS A 219 7.14 -2.79 -5.58
C LYS A 219 7.08 -1.53 -4.72
N MET A 220 5.95 -0.81 -4.73
CA MET A 220 5.77 0.37 -3.88
C MET A 220 5.93 0.04 -2.40
N ARG A 221 5.42 -1.12 -1.93
CA ARG A 221 5.59 -1.57 -0.54
C ARG A 221 7.05 -1.90 -0.24
N ALA A 222 7.73 -2.62 -1.12
CA ALA A 222 9.14 -2.96 -0.96
C ALA A 222 10.03 -1.70 -0.95
N ASP A 223 9.81 -0.79 -1.88
CA ASP A 223 10.52 0.49 -1.97
C ASP A 223 10.25 1.36 -0.73
N PHE A 224 9.03 1.35 -0.19
CA PHE A 224 8.68 2.05 1.05
C PHE A 224 9.47 1.53 2.25
N VAL A 225 9.53 0.22 2.44
CA VAL A 225 10.30 -0.41 3.55
C VAL A 225 11.79 -0.13 3.39
N ALA A 226 12.34 -0.29 2.19
CA ALA A 226 13.74 -0.06 1.91
C ALA A 226 14.13 1.41 2.16
N ASN A 227 13.36 2.36 1.60
CA ASN A 227 13.63 3.79 1.76
C ASN A 227 13.45 4.26 3.20
N SER A 228 12.42 3.76 3.92
CA SER A 228 12.22 4.06 5.34
C SER A 228 13.42 3.61 6.18
N SER A 229 13.90 2.38 5.92
CA SER A 229 15.09 1.85 6.59
C SER A 229 16.34 2.68 6.32
N HIS A 230 16.52 3.14 5.08
CA HIS A 230 17.65 3.99 4.70
C HIS A 230 17.59 5.39 5.34
N GLU A 231 16.42 6.04 5.34
CA GLU A 231 16.24 7.38 5.92
C GLU A 231 16.34 7.37 7.46
N LEU A 232 16.12 6.23 8.11
CA LEU A 232 16.36 6.05 9.55
C LEU A 232 17.79 5.63 9.88
N ARG A 233 18.44 4.81 9.05
CA ARG A 233 19.79 4.30 9.30
C ARG A 233 20.86 5.40 9.26
N THR A 234 20.73 6.34 8.32
CA THR A 234 21.72 7.41 8.12
C THR A 234 21.85 8.31 9.36
N PRO A 235 20.78 8.93 9.91
CA PRO A 235 20.87 9.73 11.12
C PRO A 235 21.29 8.90 12.33
N LEU A 236 20.86 7.64 12.44
CA LEU A 236 21.27 6.75 13.53
C LEU A 236 22.78 6.48 13.52
N ALA A 237 23.36 6.19 12.35
CA ALA A 237 24.79 6.02 12.20
C ALA A 237 25.57 7.29 12.57
N SER A 238 25.04 8.47 12.19
CA SER A 238 25.62 9.76 12.60
C SER A 238 25.59 9.95 14.12
N LEU A 239 24.45 9.62 14.77
CA LEU A 239 24.33 9.69 16.23
C LEU A 239 25.37 8.79 16.93
N ILE A 240 25.52 7.55 16.47
CA ILE A 240 26.52 6.60 17.01
C ILE A 240 27.93 7.17 16.86
N GLY A 241 28.29 7.67 15.67
CA GLY A 241 29.60 8.24 15.42
C GLY A 241 29.90 9.48 16.29
N PHE A 242 28.91 10.35 16.51
CA PHE A 242 29.08 11.49 17.42
C PHE A 242 29.22 11.06 18.89
N ILE A 243 28.48 10.04 19.32
CA ILE A 243 28.64 9.48 20.66
C ILE A 243 30.05 8.91 20.86
N GLU A 244 30.58 8.16 19.86
CA GLU A 244 31.95 7.66 19.91
C GLU A 244 32.98 8.79 19.97
N THR A 245 32.78 9.85 19.16
CA THR A 245 33.65 11.03 19.16
C THR A 245 33.63 11.75 20.50
N LEU A 246 32.46 11.91 21.10
CA LEU A 246 32.30 12.52 22.43
C LEU A 246 32.91 11.67 23.56
N ARG A 247 32.92 10.33 23.42
CA ARG A 247 33.54 9.42 24.40
C ARG A 247 35.05 9.26 24.22
N GLY A 248 35.60 9.76 23.12
CA GLY A 248 37.02 9.64 22.78
C GLY A 248 37.65 10.99 22.43
N PRO A 249 37.91 11.32 21.16
CA PRO A 249 38.73 12.49 20.77
C PRO A 249 38.19 13.84 21.24
N ALA A 250 36.90 13.99 21.49
CA ALA A 250 36.28 15.24 21.94
C ALA A 250 35.86 15.21 23.42
N ALA A 251 36.36 14.26 24.21
CA ALA A 251 35.95 14.09 25.61
C ALA A 251 36.34 15.31 26.48
N ASP A 252 37.45 15.98 26.17
CA ASP A 252 37.96 17.10 26.92
C ASP A 252 37.81 18.48 26.21
N ASP A 253 36.98 18.52 25.13
CA ASP A 253 36.72 19.75 24.36
C ASP A 253 35.25 20.19 24.54
N PRO A 254 34.96 21.16 25.45
CA PRO A 254 33.59 21.61 25.71
C PRO A 254 32.90 22.26 24.50
N GLN A 255 33.66 22.90 23.60
CA GLN A 255 33.07 23.53 22.40
C GLN A 255 32.67 22.47 21.39
N ALA A 256 33.52 21.46 21.16
CA ALA A 256 33.20 20.33 20.32
C ALA A 256 32.01 19.53 20.88
N GLN A 257 31.96 19.32 22.21
CA GLN A 257 30.83 18.64 22.87
C GLN A 257 29.51 19.37 22.61
N GLN A 258 29.46 20.68 22.85
CA GLN A 258 28.23 21.45 22.64
C GLN A 258 27.79 21.42 21.17
N ARG A 259 28.74 21.54 20.24
CA ARG A 259 28.46 21.44 18.79
C ARG A 259 27.92 20.07 18.40
N PHE A 260 28.54 18.97 18.85
CA PHE A 260 28.11 17.62 18.51
C PHE A 260 26.77 17.27 19.15
N LEU A 261 26.52 17.69 20.40
CA LEU A 261 25.21 17.53 21.04
C LEU A 261 24.12 18.28 20.28
N GLY A 262 24.39 19.48 19.75
CA GLY A 262 23.48 20.21 18.88
C GLY A 262 23.15 19.45 17.62
N ILE A 263 24.15 18.91 16.91
CA ILE A 263 23.96 18.09 15.71
C ILE A 263 23.16 16.81 16.03
N MET A 264 23.47 16.17 17.15
CA MET A 264 22.74 14.97 17.60
C MET A 264 21.27 15.28 17.88
N ALA A 265 20.97 16.41 18.52
CA ALA A 265 19.59 16.83 18.75
C ALA A 265 18.83 17.07 17.42
N GLU A 266 19.48 17.68 16.43
CA GLU A 266 18.90 17.86 15.08
C GLU A 266 18.63 16.51 14.39
N GLN A 267 19.57 15.55 14.46
CA GLN A 267 19.38 14.22 13.89
C GLN A 267 18.25 13.45 14.58
N ALA A 268 18.16 13.53 15.91
CA ALA A 268 17.06 12.92 16.66
C ALA A 268 15.69 13.52 16.29
N ALA A 269 15.60 14.85 16.21
CA ALA A 269 14.39 15.56 15.78
C ALA A 269 14.01 15.21 14.33
N ARG A 270 15.00 15.02 13.46
CA ARG A 270 14.77 14.54 12.10
C ARG A 270 14.19 13.10 12.08
N MET A 271 14.75 12.19 12.87
CA MET A 271 14.23 10.82 12.99
C MET A 271 12.78 10.82 13.51
N GLN A 272 12.48 11.63 14.51
CA GLN A 272 11.12 11.79 15.03
C GLN A 272 10.14 12.21 13.91
N ARG A 273 10.51 13.19 13.09
CA ARG A 273 9.67 13.64 11.96
C ARG A 273 9.46 12.52 10.94
N VAL A 274 10.51 11.78 10.56
CA VAL A 274 10.39 10.66 9.63
C VAL A 274 9.42 9.61 10.19
N ILE A 275 9.54 9.24 11.47
CA ILE A 275 8.65 8.27 12.11
C ILE A 275 7.21 8.79 12.16
N ALA A 276 7.00 10.05 12.53
CA ALA A 276 5.67 10.66 12.56
C ALA A 276 5.01 10.66 11.16
N ASP A 277 5.77 11.04 10.12
CA ASP A 277 5.31 11.03 8.73
C ASP A 277 4.95 9.61 8.26
N LEU A 278 5.77 8.60 8.60
CA LEU A 278 5.50 7.20 8.28
C LEU A 278 4.22 6.68 8.94
N LEU A 279 4.03 6.97 10.22
CA LEU A 279 2.84 6.57 10.97
C LEU A 279 1.58 7.30 10.46
N SER A 280 1.70 8.60 10.15
CA SER A 280 0.62 9.40 9.56
C SER A 280 0.22 8.82 8.20
N LEU A 281 1.19 8.59 7.30
CA LEU A 281 0.95 8.01 5.98
C LEU A 281 0.27 6.64 6.07
N SER A 282 0.76 5.76 6.94
CA SER A 282 0.17 4.44 7.16
C SER A 282 -1.29 4.50 7.61
N ARG A 283 -1.63 5.42 8.55
CA ARG A 283 -3.02 5.63 9.01
C ARG A 283 -3.92 6.14 7.90
N ILE A 284 -3.43 7.09 7.09
CA ILE A 284 -4.20 7.68 6.01
C ILE A 284 -4.47 6.64 4.91
N GLU A 285 -3.48 5.81 4.56
CA GLU A 285 -3.64 4.74 3.57
C GLU A 285 -4.70 3.72 3.96
N ILE A 286 -4.74 3.31 5.23
CA ILE A 286 -5.76 2.39 5.75
C ILE A 286 -7.17 3.01 5.62
N SER A 287 -7.29 4.33 5.82
CA SER A 287 -8.57 5.04 5.82
C SER A 287 -8.86 5.79 4.51
N GLU A 288 -8.03 5.64 3.46
CA GLU A 288 -8.15 6.43 2.21
C GLU A 288 -9.51 6.26 1.52
N HIS A 289 -10.11 5.08 1.63
CA HIS A 289 -11.44 4.81 1.04
C HIS A 289 -12.61 5.27 1.90
N GLN A 290 -12.36 5.77 3.12
CA GLN A 290 -13.38 6.26 4.04
C GLN A 290 -13.32 7.79 4.12
N PRO A 291 -14.08 8.52 3.28
CA PRO A 291 -14.05 9.97 3.29
C PRO A 291 -14.57 10.51 4.62
N PRO A 292 -14.01 11.61 5.14
CA PRO A 292 -14.52 12.29 6.30
C PRO A 292 -15.96 12.77 6.09
N GLN A 293 -16.76 12.76 7.16
CA GLN A 293 -18.16 13.19 7.09
C GLN A 293 -18.43 14.44 7.93
N GLU A 294 -17.55 14.75 8.87
CA GLU A 294 -17.68 15.91 9.76
C GLU A 294 -17.46 17.20 8.97
N LEU A 295 -18.37 18.17 9.18
CA LEU A 295 -18.28 19.46 8.52
C LEU A 295 -17.29 20.36 9.24
N GLN A 296 -16.32 20.88 8.52
CA GLN A 296 -15.29 21.78 9.02
C GLN A 296 -15.29 23.11 8.27
N PHE A 297 -15.06 24.20 9.00
CA PHE A 297 -14.81 25.51 8.41
C PHE A 297 -13.32 25.69 8.15
N LEU A 298 -12.97 25.99 6.88
CA LEU A 298 -11.56 26.11 6.49
C LEU A 298 -10.92 27.41 7.00
N THR A 299 -11.65 28.50 7.12
CA THR A 299 -11.10 29.80 7.55
C THR A 299 -10.36 29.68 8.89
N PRO A 300 -10.98 29.23 10.01
CA PRO A 300 -10.29 29.14 11.29
C PRO A 300 -9.17 28.08 11.30
N LEU A 301 -9.27 27.04 10.46
CA LEU A 301 -8.22 26.05 10.33
C LEU A 301 -6.99 26.66 9.64
N LEU A 302 -7.17 27.36 8.54
CA LEU A 302 -6.06 28.00 7.80
C LEU A 302 -5.41 29.11 8.63
N GLU A 303 -6.18 29.92 9.33
CA GLU A 303 -5.65 30.94 10.24
C GLU A 303 -4.77 30.34 11.34
N ARG A 304 -5.20 29.24 11.95
CA ARG A 304 -4.41 28.51 12.96
C ARG A 304 -3.12 27.93 12.37
N VAL A 305 -3.17 27.39 11.16
CA VAL A 305 -1.97 26.88 10.46
C VAL A 305 -1.00 28.02 10.17
N VAL A 306 -1.49 29.15 9.67
CA VAL A 306 -0.68 30.34 9.39
C VAL A 306 0.02 30.85 10.67
N ALA A 307 -0.73 31.00 11.76
CA ALA A 307 -0.16 31.41 13.05
C ALA A 307 0.94 30.46 13.54
N GLY A 308 0.78 29.15 13.32
CA GLY A 308 1.81 28.15 13.63
C GLY A 308 3.10 28.28 12.82
N MET A 309 3.07 28.94 11.65
CA MET A 309 4.23 29.13 10.76
C MET A 309 5.04 30.40 11.09
N GLU A 310 4.52 31.34 11.87
CA GLU A 310 5.19 32.62 12.18
C GLU A 310 6.65 32.49 12.64
N PRO A 311 7.00 31.55 13.56
CA PRO A 311 8.38 31.39 14.00
C PRO A 311 9.34 30.99 12.86
N MET A 312 8.86 30.20 11.91
CA MET A 312 9.66 29.74 10.78
C MET A 312 9.84 30.83 9.72
N LEU A 313 8.84 31.68 9.53
CA LEU A 313 8.90 32.82 8.61
C LEU A 313 9.93 33.84 9.07
N GLY A 314 9.92 34.19 10.35
CA GLY A 314 10.90 35.13 10.96
C GLY A 314 12.34 34.63 10.80
N GLY A 315 12.60 33.36 11.04
CA GLY A 315 13.93 32.75 10.92
C GLY A 315 14.48 32.74 9.48
N ASN A 316 13.64 32.77 8.45
CA ASN A 316 14.03 32.77 7.04
C ASN A 316 13.85 34.14 6.35
N ASN A 317 13.39 35.14 7.07
CA ASN A 317 13.08 36.49 6.56
C ASN A 317 12.12 36.45 5.34
N VAL A 318 11.13 35.55 5.39
CA VAL A 318 10.13 35.34 4.33
C VAL A 318 8.86 36.10 4.68
N ARG A 319 8.29 36.83 3.72
CA ARG A 319 6.99 37.49 3.87
C ARG A 319 5.88 36.51 3.51
N MET A 320 4.77 36.58 4.22
CA MET A 320 3.59 35.79 3.95
C MET A 320 2.40 36.71 3.65
N GLU A 321 1.78 36.51 2.49
CA GLU A 321 0.53 37.16 2.10
C GLU A 321 -0.60 36.14 2.25
N VAL A 322 -1.65 36.52 3.01
CA VAL A 322 -2.79 35.64 3.29
C VAL A 322 -4.07 36.29 2.80
N ALA A 323 -4.79 35.61 1.95
CA ALA A 323 -6.10 36.02 1.44
C ALA A 323 -7.12 34.88 1.65
N ILE A 324 -7.87 34.94 2.73
CA ILE A 324 -8.86 33.94 3.11
C ILE A 324 -10.22 34.65 3.26
N PRO A 325 -11.19 34.38 2.36
CA PRO A 325 -12.54 34.91 2.53
C PRO A 325 -13.20 34.39 3.80
N PRO A 326 -13.95 35.21 4.54
CA PRO A 326 -14.62 34.79 5.78
C PRO A 326 -15.84 33.88 5.52
N ASP A 327 -16.39 33.89 4.30
CA ASP A 327 -17.60 33.25 3.87
C ASP A 327 -17.39 31.90 3.15
N LEU A 328 -16.23 31.26 3.32
CA LEU A 328 -15.97 29.95 2.74
C LEU A 328 -16.98 28.91 3.28
N PRO A 329 -17.54 28.07 2.40
CA PRO A 329 -18.48 27.04 2.81
C PRO A 329 -17.80 25.97 3.67
N ALA A 330 -18.56 25.39 4.60
CA ALA A 330 -18.11 24.22 5.35
C ALA A 330 -17.97 23.02 4.39
N ILE A 331 -16.91 22.24 4.60
CA ILE A 331 -16.59 21.05 3.81
C ILE A 331 -16.54 19.80 4.69
N PRO A 332 -16.87 18.61 4.18
CA PRO A 332 -16.64 17.36 4.88
C PRO A 332 -15.13 17.12 5.01
N ALA A 333 -14.59 17.20 6.21
CA ALA A 333 -13.15 17.14 6.40
C ALA A 333 -12.72 16.61 7.78
N ASP A 334 -11.52 16.08 7.81
CA ASP A 334 -10.75 15.81 9.02
C ASP A 334 -9.82 17.01 9.25
N ALA A 335 -10.09 17.78 10.30
CA ALA A 335 -9.40 19.05 10.57
C ALA A 335 -7.90 18.87 10.77
N ASP A 336 -7.47 17.80 11.47
CA ASP A 336 -6.06 17.55 11.75
C ASP A 336 -5.31 17.16 10.46
N GLN A 337 -5.93 16.37 9.62
CA GLN A 337 -5.34 15.99 8.33
C GLN A 337 -5.22 17.18 7.38
N LEU A 338 -6.24 18.05 7.29
CA LEU A 338 -6.14 19.26 6.48
C LEU A 338 -5.12 20.25 7.05
N ALA A 339 -5.04 20.40 8.37
CA ALA A 339 -3.97 21.17 9.00
C ALA A 339 -2.59 20.62 8.60
N GLN A 340 -2.41 19.30 8.60
CA GLN A 340 -1.17 18.66 8.15
C GLN A 340 -0.89 18.93 6.66
N VAL A 341 -1.90 18.92 5.78
CA VAL A 341 -1.76 19.26 4.36
C VAL A 341 -1.16 20.66 4.22
N PHE A 342 -1.82 21.68 4.79
CA PHE A 342 -1.38 23.05 4.60
C PHE A 342 -0.07 23.36 5.31
N THR A 343 0.18 22.74 6.47
CA THR A 343 1.50 22.80 7.13
C THR A 343 2.60 22.26 6.23
N ASN A 344 2.39 21.10 5.59
CA ASN A 344 3.37 20.52 4.67
C ASN A 344 3.61 21.38 3.43
N LEU A 345 2.56 22.00 2.88
CA LEU A 345 2.69 22.88 1.71
C LEU A 345 3.42 24.18 2.07
N LEU A 346 3.10 24.78 3.21
CA LEU A 346 3.76 25.99 3.71
C LEU A 346 5.21 25.72 4.12
N ASP A 347 5.49 24.62 4.80
CA ASP A 347 6.85 24.19 5.14
C ASP A 347 7.72 24.02 3.89
N ASN A 348 7.15 23.40 2.83
CA ASN A 348 7.82 23.30 1.54
C ASN A 348 8.07 24.68 0.92
N ALA A 349 7.08 25.56 0.93
CA ALA A 349 7.24 26.92 0.40
C ALA A 349 8.33 27.72 1.14
N ILE A 350 8.43 27.58 2.48
CA ILE A 350 9.50 28.21 3.28
C ILE A 350 10.86 27.61 2.94
N LYS A 351 10.95 26.30 2.79
CA LYS A 351 12.21 25.57 2.57
C LYS A 351 12.78 25.74 1.17
N TYR A 352 11.92 25.79 0.17
CA TYR A 352 12.32 25.82 -1.24
C TYR A 352 12.09 27.18 -1.92
N GLY A 353 11.35 28.06 -1.25
CA GLY A 353 11.16 29.45 -1.67
C GLY A 353 12.46 30.25 -1.64
N LYS A 354 12.40 31.47 -2.14
CA LYS A 354 13.52 32.37 -2.15
C LYS A 354 13.73 32.98 -0.76
N ARG A 355 14.98 33.04 -0.31
CA ARG A 355 15.32 33.70 0.96
C ARG A 355 14.97 35.19 0.87
N GLY A 356 14.19 35.72 1.81
CA GLY A 356 13.65 37.08 1.72
C GLY A 356 12.50 37.23 0.72
N GLY A 357 11.99 36.13 0.18
CA GLY A 357 10.91 36.07 -0.79
C GLY A 357 9.51 36.24 -0.20
N CYS A 358 8.50 35.87 -0.98
CA CYS A 358 7.10 35.97 -0.63
C CYS A 358 6.38 34.64 -0.83
N ILE A 359 5.67 34.19 0.20
CA ILE A 359 4.75 33.07 0.13
C ILE A 359 3.32 33.60 0.15
N ARG A 360 2.49 33.13 -0.76
CA ARG A 360 1.09 33.55 -0.83
C ARG A 360 0.17 32.36 -0.54
N LEU A 361 -0.71 32.49 0.45
CA LEU A 361 -1.80 31.57 0.73
C LEU A 361 -3.12 32.23 0.34
N VAL A 362 -3.81 31.65 -0.63
CA VAL A 362 -5.10 32.15 -1.10
C VAL A 362 -6.13 31.06 -1.02
N ALA A 363 -7.26 31.36 -0.37
CA ALA A 363 -8.45 30.50 -0.42
C ALA A 363 -9.56 31.19 -1.24
N ALA A 364 -10.31 30.42 -2.02
CA ALA A 364 -11.38 30.92 -2.86
C ALA A 364 -12.46 29.87 -3.12
N HIS A 365 -13.65 30.30 -3.55
CA HIS A 365 -14.66 29.41 -4.07
C HIS A 365 -14.21 28.78 -5.40
N ALA A 366 -14.48 27.49 -5.61
CA ALA A 366 -13.98 26.75 -6.78
C ALA A 366 -14.53 27.24 -8.13
N GLY A 367 -15.66 27.91 -8.15
CA GLY A 367 -16.26 28.47 -9.37
C GLY A 367 -15.41 29.53 -10.09
N THR A 368 -14.29 29.96 -9.51
CA THR A 368 -13.36 30.93 -10.09
C THR A 368 -12.32 30.30 -11.04
N ASP A 369 -12.15 29.00 -11.05
CA ASP A 369 -11.16 28.29 -11.87
C ASP A 369 -11.82 27.11 -12.62
N ALA A 370 -11.87 27.26 -13.96
CA ALA A 370 -12.52 26.27 -14.86
C ALA A 370 -11.87 24.87 -14.83
N ARG A 371 -10.68 24.71 -14.25
CA ARG A 371 -10.01 23.41 -14.10
C ARG A 371 -10.65 22.51 -13.05
N PHE A 372 -11.51 23.07 -12.19
CA PHE A 372 -12.12 22.40 -11.06
C PHE A 372 -13.64 22.45 -11.14
N GLU A 373 -14.30 21.51 -10.46
CA GLU A 373 -15.75 21.53 -10.33
C GLU A 373 -16.19 22.76 -9.52
N ALA A 374 -17.29 23.40 -9.90
CA ALA A 374 -17.78 24.63 -9.27
C ALA A 374 -18.13 24.48 -7.78
N ASN A 375 -18.50 23.26 -7.35
CA ASN A 375 -18.93 22.97 -5.99
C ASN A 375 -17.73 22.56 -5.10
N GLY A 376 -16.94 23.52 -4.68
CA GLY A 376 -15.76 23.25 -3.84
C GLY A 376 -15.08 24.52 -3.34
N VAL A 377 -14.01 24.31 -2.59
CA VAL A 377 -13.12 25.36 -2.13
C VAL A 377 -11.72 25.08 -2.69
N LEU A 378 -11.08 26.12 -3.20
CA LEU A 378 -9.67 26.11 -3.65
C LEU A 378 -8.82 26.73 -2.56
N VAL A 379 -7.71 26.08 -2.25
CA VAL A 379 -6.66 26.68 -1.41
C VAL A 379 -5.32 26.53 -2.15
N SER A 380 -4.69 27.66 -2.45
CA SER A 380 -3.43 27.72 -3.18
C SER A 380 -2.31 28.23 -2.30
N VAL A 381 -1.17 27.57 -2.33
CA VAL A 381 0.08 28.00 -1.71
C VAL A 381 1.09 28.23 -2.84
N THR A 382 1.56 29.48 -2.96
CA THR A 382 2.50 29.90 -3.99
C THR A 382 3.79 30.38 -3.36
N ASP A 383 4.93 29.94 -3.84
CA ASP A 383 6.26 30.43 -3.51
C ASP A 383 6.92 31.06 -4.75
N ASP A 384 7.90 31.94 -4.52
CA ASP A 384 8.75 32.58 -5.51
C ASP A 384 10.14 31.93 -5.63
N GLY A 385 10.21 30.65 -5.35
CA GLY A 385 11.44 29.85 -5.35
C GLY A 385 12.01 29.56 -6.73
N ALA A 386 12.93 28.61 -6.77
CA ALA A 386 13.61 28.19 -8.01
C ALA A 386 12.69 27.49 -9.02
N GLY A 387 11.45 27.17 -8.62
CA GLY A 387 10.55 26.37 -9.44
C GLY A 387 11.03 24.92 -9.61
N ILE A 388 10.29 24.14 -10.39
CA ILE A 388 10.49 22.70 -10.56
C ILE A 388 10.42 22.38 -12.05
N ALA A 389 11.39 21.65 -12.57
CA ALA A 389 11.39 21.17 -13.94
C ALA A 389 10.19 20.25 -14.21
N ARG A 390 9.59 20.39 -15.38
CA ARG A 390 8.34 19.71 -15.76
C ARG A 390 8.40 18.18 -15.62
N GLU A 391 9.57 17.59 -15.84
CA GLU A 391 9.80 16.15 -15.73
C GLU A 391 9.67 15.61 -14.30
N HIS A 392 9.89 16.46 -13.28
CA HIS A 392 9.80 16.09 -11.87
C HIS A 392 8.39 16.19 -11.31
N ILE A 393 7.53 17.06 -11.89
CA ILE A 393 6.19 17.37 -11.38
C ILE A 393 5.33 16.10 -11.14
N PRO A 394 5.23 15.13 -12.07
CA PRO A 394 4.43 13.93 -11.87
C PRO A 394 4.91 13.05 -10.70
N ARG A 395 6.20 13.17 -10.36
CA ARG A 395 6.87 12.34 -9.36
C ARG A 395 6.93 12.97 -7.97
N LEU A 396 6.64 14.25 -7.83
CA LEU A 396 6.75 14.98 -6.56
C LEU A 396 5.93 14.36 -5.42
N THR A 397 4.83 13.70 -5.75
CA THR A 397 3.95 13.02 -4.79
C THR A 397 4.32 11.55 -4.56
N GLU A 398 5.39 11.05 -5.19
CA GLU A 398 5.93 9.72 -4.88
C GLU A 398 6.61 9.75 -3.50
N ARG A 399 6.52 8.66 -2.75
CA ARG A 399 7.13 8.55 -1.42
C ARG A 399 8.66 8.63 -1.52
N PHE A 400 9.29 9.44 -0.66
CA PHE A 400 10.74 9.67 -0.62
C PHE A 400 11.34 10.31 -1.88
N TYR A 401 10.50 10.76 -2.82
CA TYR A 401 10.98 11.43 -4.00
C TYR A 401 11.51 12.82 -3.68
N ARG A 402 12.64 13.18 -4.27
CA ARG A 402 13.30 14.50 -4.14
C ARG A 402 13.96 14.84 -5.44
N VAL A 403 13.79 16.08 -5.89
CA VAL A 403 14.44 16.61 -7.12
C VAL A 403 15.96 16.65 -6.93
N ASP A 404 16.43 17.16 -5.80
CA ASP A 404 17.84 17.20 -5.39
C ASP A 404 18.01 16.55 -4.01
N LYS A 405 18.65 15.40 -3.96
CA LYS A 405 18.89 14.64 -2.73
C LYS A 405 19.84 15.35 -1.76
N GLY A 406 20.82 16.10 -2.29
CA GLY A 406 21.82 16.80 -1.48
C GLY A 406 21.21 18.03 -0.77
N ARG A 407 20.62 18.92 -1.55
CA ARG A 407 20.01 20.16 -1.04
C ARG A 407 18.83 19.86 -0.11
N SER A 408 18.00 18.89 -0.45
CA SER A 408 16.85 18.53 0.36
C SER A 408 17.23 17.88 1.70
N ARG A 409 18.39 17.19 1.80
CA ARG A 409 18.91 16.69 3.07
C ARG A 409 19.38 17.82 3.98
N ALA A 410 20.05 18.82 3.42
CA ALA A 410 20.53 19.99 4.18
C ALA A 410 19.36 20.80 4.78
N VAL A 411 18.20 20.83 4.12
CA VAL A 411 17.00 21.56 4.56
C VAL A 411 16.04 20.68 5.40
N GLY A 412 16.43 19.42 5.67
CA GLY A 412 15.68 18.54 6.59
C GLY A 412 14.38 17.95 6.03
N GLY A 413 14.20 17.90 4.70
CA GLY A 413 13.04 17.27 4.07
C GLY A 413 13.02 15.75 4.27
N THR A 414 11.87 15.15 4.51
CA THR A 414 11.68 13.70 4.61
C THR A 414 11.37 13.05 3.25
N GLY A 415 10.83 13.82 2.30
CA GLY A 415 10.31 13.32 1.03
C GLY A 415 8.97 12.60 1.18
N LEU A 416 8.31 12.71 2.33
CA LEU A 416 7.00 12.12 2.62
C LEU A 416 5.88 13.17 2.63
N GLY A 417 6.19 14.44 2.88
CA GLY A 417 5.18 15.48 3.05
C GLY A 417 4.21 15.61 1.88
N LEU A 418 4.69 15.65 0.62
CA LEU A 418 3.82 15.73 -0.56
C LEU A 418 3.07 14.43 -0.85
N ALA A 419 3.62 13.27 -0.48
CA ALA A 419 2.88 12.01 -0.52
C ALA A 419 1.71 12.03 0.48
N ILE A 420 1.94 12.51 1.71
CA ILE A 420 0.90 12.72 2.72
C ILE A 420 -0.18 13.67 2.17
N VAL A 421 0.22 14.82 1.60
CA VAL A 421 -0.71 15.78 0.98
C VAL A 421 -1.61 15.08 -0.03
N LYS A 422 -1.03 14.30 -0.96
CA LYS A 422 -1.79 13.58 -1.99
C LYS A 422 -2.80 12.60 -1.39
N HIS A 423 -2.38 11.75 -0.45
CA HIS A 423 -3.26 10.74 0.15
C HIS A 423 -4.38 11.38 0.98
N VAL A 424 -4.08 12.45 1.75
CA VAL A 424 -5.11 13.20 2.47
C VAL A 424 -6.11 13.83 1.51
N VAL A 425 -5.63 14.53 0.47
CA VAL A 425 -6.50 15.16 -0.53
C VAL A 425 -7.38 14.12 -1.22
N ASN A 426 -6.83 12.95 -1.59
CA ASN A 426 -7.60 11.84 -2.16
C ASN A 426 -8.67 11.33 -1.20
N ARG A 427 -8.35 11.13 0.09
CA ARG A 427 -9.30 10.72 1.12
C ARG A 427 -10.47 11.70 1.24
N HIS A 428 -10.19 13.00 1.09
CA HIS A 428 -11.20 14.06 1.07
C HIS A 428 -11.91 14.20 -0.28
N ARG A 429 -11.67 13.26 -1.25
CA ARG A 429 -12.18 13.34 -2.62
C ARG A 429 -11.83 14.65 -3.32
N GLY A 430 -10.74 15.26 -2.89
CA GLY A 430 -10.20 16.48 -3.46
C GLY A 430 -9.27 16.22 -4.63
N ARG A 431 -8.68 17.30 -5.13
CA ARG A 431 -7.70 17.26 -6.21
C ARG A 431 -6.53 18.17 -5.89
N LEU A 432 -5.31 17.66 -6.06
CA LEU A 432 -4.07 18.44 -5.98
C LEU A 432 -3.59 18.75 -7.39
N VAL A 433 -3.30 20.01 -7.66
CA VAL A 433 -2.67 20.48 -8.90
C VAL A 433 -1.39 21.20 -8.53
N ILE A 434 -0.34 20.97 -9.31
CA ILE A 434 0.99 21.54 -9.11
C ILE A 434 1.36 22.29 -10.40
N ASP A 435 1.44 23.60 -10.31
CA ASP A 435 1.87 24.48 -11.41
C ASP A 435 3.26 25.05 -11.03
N SER A 436 4.26 24.77 -11.84
CA SER A 436 5.62 25.27 -11.60
C SER A 436 6.36 25.53 -12.89
N THR A 437 7.17 26.58 -12.86
CA THR A 437 8.09 26.94 -13.94
C THR A 437 9.46 27.23 -13.31
N GLU A 438 10.51 26.63 -13.87
CA GLU A 438 11.87 26.91 -13.40
C GLU A 438 12.18 28.40 -13.40
N GLY A 439 12.72 28.89 -12.29
CA GLY A 439 13.05 30.29 -12.07
C GLY A 439 11.89 31.20 -11.65
N GLN A 440 10.63 30.72 -11.66
CA GLN A 440 9.45 31.54 -11.36
C GLN A 440 8.69 31.14 -10.10
N GLY A 441 9.06 30.01 -9.48
CA GLY A 441 8.40 29.49 -8.28
C GLY A 441 7.41 28.37 -8.54
N THR A 442 6.66 28.00 -7.49
CA THR A 442 5.71 26.89 -7.54
C THR A 442 4.39 27.28 -6.89
N THR A 443 3.29 26.81 -7.47
CA THR A 443 1.95 26.93 -6.91
C THR A 443 1.36 25.53 -6.70
N PHE A 444 1.01 25.23 -5.46
CA PHE A 444 0.23 24.03 -5.10
C PHE A 444 -1.21 24.45 -4.88
N THR A 445 -2.13 23.90 -5.65
CA THR A 445 -3.57 24.18 -5.54
C THR A 445 -4.28 22.92 -5.08
N VAL A 446 -4.98 23.00 -3.96
CA VAL A 446 -5.82 21.95 -3.40
C VAL A 446 -7.28 22.34 -3.60
N TRP A 447 -8.01 21.52 -4.33
CA TRP A 447 -9.47 21.61 -4.43
C TRP A 447 -10.11 20.61 -3.48
N LEU A 448 -11.12 21.07 -2.72
CA LEU A 448 -11.86 20.27 -1.77
C LEU A 448 -13.37 20.41 -2.06
N PRO A 449 -14.11 19.30 -2.23
CA PRO A 449 -15.54 19.37 -2.57
C PRO A 449 -16.36 19.84 -1.37
N THR A 450 -17.36 20.66 -1.62
CA THR A 450 -18.44 20.92 -0.67
C THR A 450 -19.45 19.78 -0.71
N ARG A 451 -20.18 19.56 0.37
CA ARG A 451 -21.27 18.59 0.38
C ARG A 451 -22.32 19.05 -0.64
N LYS A 452 -22.64 18.21 -1.63
CA LYS A 452 -23.79 18.47 -2.50
C LYS A 452 -25.02 18.70 -1.59
N ALA A 453 -25.66 19.87 -1.70
CA ALA A 453 -27.00 20.03 -1.17
C ALA A 453 -27.84 18.90 -1.77
N LYS A 454 -28.54 18.14 -0.91
CA LYS A 454 -29.45 17.08 -1.34
C LYS A 454 -30.61 17.68 -2.11
#